data_8ac497c65be7f47489468751729944ef
#
_entry.id   8ac497c65be7f47489468751729944ef
#
_cell.length_a   1.000
_cell.length_b   1.000
_cell.length_c   1.000
_cell.angle_alpha   90.00
_cell.angle_beta   90.00
_cell.angle_gamma   90.00
#
_symmetry.space_group_name_H-M   'P 1'
#
loop_
_entity.id
_entity.type
_entity.pdbx_description
1 polymer ?
#
loop_
_entity_poly.entity_id
_entity_poly.type
_entity_poly.pdbx_seq_one_letter_code
_entity_poly.pdbx_strand_id
1 'polypeptide(L)'
;MMIIHKISELQSKLQVERQKGRTIGLVPTMGALHAGHASLVKRSVSDNDVTVVSIFLNPTQFNDKKDLERYPRTLEADCKLLEQCGAQIAFAPSVEEIYPEPDTRTFSYPPTDSVMEGAMRPGHFNGVCQIVSKLFSYTNPDRAYFGEKDYQQIAVIKRMVEDLGFKLTMVSCPVIREESGLAMSSRNTLLSDAERALAANIYAFLKKSTTLGLDVQQTHDYVVENIDAIEGLKVQYFSIVDGNTLAEIGSWQDAESIVGCITVFCGSKPIRLIDHIRYK
;
A
#
# COMPACT_ATOMS: atom_id res chain seq x y z
N MET A 1 9.82 -20.20 -10.70
CA MET A 1 8.81 -19.80 -9.69
C MET A 1 7.60 -20.73 -9.78
N MET A 2 6.95 -21.06 -8.64
CA MET A 2 5.72 -21.86 -8.61
C MET A 2 4.50 -20.93 -8.58
N ILE A 3 3.46 -21.21 -9.37
CA ILE A 3 2.19 -20.50 -9.32
C ILE A 3 1.18 -21.41 -8.63
N ILE A 4 0.55 -20.93 -7.56
CA ILE A 4 -0.40 -21.67 -6.74
C ILE A 4 -1.72 -20.93 -6.70
N HIS A 5 -2.83 -21.66 -6.92
CA HIS A 5 -4.18 -21.10 -6.91
C HIS A 5 -5.04 -21.57 -5.72
N LYS A 6 -4.62 -22.64 -5.04
CA LYS A 6 -5.36 -23.23 -3.92
C LYS A 6 -4.69 -22.99 -2.59
N ILE A 7 -5.48 -22.62 -1.58
CA ILE A 7 -5.01 -22.38 -0.20
C ILE A 7 -4.37 -23.65 0.36
N SER A 8 -5.00 -24.82 0.16
CA SER A 8 -4.52 -26.10 0.67
C SER A 8 -3.15 -26.48 0.10
N GLU A 9 -2.94 -26.21 -1.21
CA GLU A 9 -1.65 -26.45 -1.86
C GLU A 9 -0.57 -25.50 -1.30
N LEU A 10 -0.90 -24.21 -1.16
CA LEU A 10 0.01 -23.22 -0.55
C LEU A 10 0.43 -23.66 0.85
N GLN A 11 -0.53 -23.98 1.71
CA GLN A 11 -0.28 -24.39 3.09
C GLN A 11 0.59 -25.67 3.15
N SER A 12 0.28 -26.67 2.35
CA SER A 12 1.06 -27.92 2.27
C SER A 12 2.50 -27.64 1.86
N LYS A 13 2.70 -26.79 0.85
CA LYS A 13 4.04 -26.41 0.39
C LYS A 13 4.82 -25.65 1.47
N LEU A 14 4.21 -24.68 2.12
CA LEU A 14 4.85 -23.89 3.17
C LEU A 14 5.15 -24.72 4.43
N GLN A 15 4.31 -25.70 4.74
CA GLN A 15 4.58 -26.63 5.84
C GLN A 15 5.87 -27.44 5.59
N VAL A 16 6.08 -27.92 4.38
CA VAL A 16 7.33 -28.62 4.00
C VAL A 16 8.54 -27.71 4.15
N GLU A 17 8.43 -26.43 3.75
CA GLU A 17 9.55 -25.51 3.87
C GLU A 17 9.87 -25.19 5.36
N ARG A 18 8.84 -25.03 6.21
CA ARG A 18 9.04 -24.86 7.66
C ARG A 18 9.69 -26.06 8.34
N GLN A 19 9.32 -27.30 7.93
CA GLN A 19 9.96 -28.50 8.46
C GLN A 19 11.47 -28.55 8.18
N LYS A 20 11.93 -27.82 7.14
CA LYS A 20 13.34 -27.63 6.83
C LYS A 20 13.99 -26.46 7.59
N GLY A 21 13.26 -25.79 8.51
CA GLY A 21 13.71 -24.63 9.25
C GLY A 21 13.78 -23.32 8.44
N ARG A 22 13.11 -23.26 7.27
CA ARG A 22 13.17 -22.10 6.38
C ARG A 22 12.21 -20.99 6.81
N THR A 23 12.67 -19.75 6.71
CA THR A 23 11.89 -18.54 6.93
C THR A 23 11.04 -18.20 5.72
N ILE A 24 9.85 -17.62 5.98
CA ILE A 24 8.87 -17.27 4.96
C ILE A 24 8.61 -15.76 4.99
N GLY A 25 8.84 -15.09 3.85
CA GLY A 25 8.41 -13.73 3.59
C GLY A 25 7.12 -13.68 2.77
N LEU A 26 6.22 -12.77 3.11
CA LEU A 26 5.00 -12.51 2.35
C LEU A 26 4.99 -11.09 1.81
N VAL A 27 4.66 -10.94 0.53
CA VAL A 27 4.42 -9.65 -0.13
C VAL A 27 2.96 -9.63 -0.64
N PRO A 28 2.02 -9.01 0.08
CA PRO A 28 0.65 -8.87 -0.40
C PRO A 28 0.55 -7.87 -1.55
N THR A 29 -0.06 -8.28 -2.67
CA THR A 29 -0.32 -7.40 -3.83
C THR A 29 -1.69 -7.67 -4.45
N MET A 30 -2.17 -6.70 -5.23
CA MET A 30 -3.37 -6.86 -6.05
C MET A 30 -3.08 -7.20 -7.52
N GLY A 31 -1.81 -7.43 -7.87
CA GLY A 31 -1.38 -7.57 -9.26
C GLY A 31 -1.07 -6.22 -9.92
N ALA A 32 -0.92 -6.22 -11.25
CA ALA A 32 -0.42 -5.08 -12.03
C ALA A 32 0.89 -4.53 -11.46
N LEU A 33 1.85 -5.43 -11.33
CA LEU A 33 3.10 -5.18 -10.62
C LEU A 33 4.00 -4.20 -11.37
N HIS A 34 4.70 -3.38 -10.61
CA HIS A 34 5.65 -2.37 -11.10
C HIS A 34 6.93 -2.37 -10.25
N ALA A 35 7.90 -1.53 -10.57
CA ALA A 35 9.19 -1.47 -9.87
C ALA A 35 9.06 -1.25 -8.36
N GLY A 36 8.02 -0.55 -7.89
CA GLY A 36 7.69 -0.43 -6.48
C GLY A 36 7.42 -1.80 -5.83
N HIS A 37 6.57 -2.63 -6.44
CA HIS A 37 6.34 -4.00 -5.97
C HIS A 37 7.61 -4.87 -6.08
N ALA A 38 8.36 -4.73 -7.19
CA ALA A 38 9.62 -5.46 -7.37
C ALA A 38 10.63 -5.16 -6.23
N SER A 39 10.67 -3.94 -5.70
CA SER A 39 11.53 -3.59 -4.57
C SER A 39 11.16 -4.33 -3.29
N LEU A 40 9.84 -4.48 -3.01
CA LEU A 40 9.34 -5.26 -1.87
C LEU A 40 9.73 -6.75 -2.02
N VAL A 41 9.54 -7.29 -3.21
CA VAL A 41 9.87 -8.70 -3.50
C VAL A 41 11.36 -8.96 -3.33
N LYS A 42 12.22 -8.13 -3.92
CA LYS A 42 13.69 -8.24 -3.78
C LYS A 42 14.12 -8.13 -2.32
N ARG A 43 13.50 -7.24 -1.54
CA ARG A 43 13.74 -7.14 -0.11
C ARG A 43 13.33 -8.41 0.62
N SER A 44 12.15 -8.96 0.33
CA SER A 44 11.69 -10.22 0.91
C SER A 44 12.63 -11.39 0.56
N VAL A 45 13.07 -11.48 -0.69
CA VAL A 45 14.01 -12.52 -1.16
C VAL A 45 15.37 -12.42 -0.45
N SER A 46 15.83 -11.21 -0.13
CA SER A 46 17.09 -11.04 0.62
C SER A 46 16.99 -11.41 2.10
N ASP A 47 15.80 -11.29 2.67
CA ASP A 47 15.58 -11.43 4.12
C ASP A 47 15.04 -12.81 4.51
N ASN A 48 14.59 -13.65 3.54
CA ASN A 48 13.93 -14.93 3.81
C ASN A 48 14.35 -16.01 2.82
N ASP A 49 14.20 -17.26 3.24
CA ASP A 49 14.50 -18.44 2.40
C ASP A 49 13.42 -18.70 1.35
N VAL A 50 12.17 -18.33 1.66
CA VAL A 50 11.01 -18.49 0.76
C VAL A 50 10.22 -17.19 0.73
N THR A 51 10.04 -16.62 -0.45
CA THR A 51 9.18 -15.46 -0.67
C THR A 51 7.91 -15.89 -1.39
N VAL A 52 6.77 -15.60 -0.74
CA VAL A 52 5.42 -15.73 -1.29
C VAL A 52 4.93 -14.33 -1.68
N VAL A 53 4.47 -14.18 -2.92
CA VAL A 53 3.81 -12.96 -3.36
C VAL A 53 2.36 -13.28 -3.69
N SER A 54 1.40 -12.65 -3.01
CA SER A 54 0.00 -12.80 -3.41
C SER A 54 -0.33 -11.88 -4.58
N ILE A 55 -1.08 -12.37 -5.55
CA ILE A 55 -1.66 -11.63 -6.67
C ILE A 55 -3.17 -11.81 -6.57
N PHE A 56 -3.83 -10.94 -5.80
CA PHE A 56 -5.26 -11.06 -5.55
C PHE A 56 -5.95 -9.69 -5.53
N LEU A 57 -6.78 -9.44 -6.54
CA LEU A 57 -7.61 -8.25 -6.61
C LEU A 57 -8.80 -8.39 -5.66
N ASN A 58 -8.65 -7.87 -4.44
CA ASN A 58 -9.62 -8.03 -3.37
C ASN A 58 -10.86 -7.15 -3.58
N PRO A 59 -12.05 -7.71 -3.86
CA PRO A 59 -13.23 -6.90 -4.14
C PRO A 59 -13.75 -6.14 -2.90
N THR A 60 -13.54 -6.66 -1.68
CA THR A 60 -14.13 -6.09 -0.46
C THR A 60 -13.50 -4.76 -0.03
N GLN A 61 -12.32 -4.40 -0.57
CA GLN A 61 -11.66 -3.12 -0.27
C GLN A 61 -11.95 -1.99 -1.27
N PHE A 62 -12.76 -2.27 -2.30
CA PHE A 62 -13.15 -1.26 -3.31
C PHE A 62 -14.51 -0.65 -2.96
N ASN A 63 -14.54 0.65 -2.79
CA ASN A 63 -15.76 1.43 -2.57
C ASN A 63 -16.48 1.72 -3.89
N ASP A 64 -15.72 1.87 -4.99
CA ASP A 64 -16.24 2.11 -6.33
C ASP A 64 -16.07 0.84 -7.18
N LYS A 65 -17.20 0.31 -7.66
CA LYS A 65 -17.22 -0.83 -8.58
C LYS A 65 -16.49 -0.54 -9.90
N LYS A 66 -16.53 0.71 -10.36
CA LYS A 66 -15.83 1.11 -11.58
C LYS A 66 -14.32 1.10 -11.42
N ASP A 67 -13.79 1.43 -10.22
CA ASP A 67 -12.37 1.32 -9.91
C ASP A 67 -11.93 -0.16 -9.92
N LEU A 68 -12.72 -1.04 -9.32
CA LEU A 68 -12.49 -2.49 -9.36
C LEU A 68 -12.50 -3.07 -10.79
N GLU A 69 -13.46 -2.65 -11.62
CA GLU A 69 -13.60 -3.12 -13.00
C GLU A 69 -12.42 -2.67 -13.88
N ARG A 70 -11.96 -1.42 -13.69
CA ARG A 70 -10.86 -0.82 -14.45
C ARG A 70 -9.47 -1.21 -13.95
N TYR A 71 -9.39 -1.85 -12.77
CA TYR A 71 -8.09 -2.22 -12.21
C TYR A 71 -7.37 -3.22 -13.13
N PRO A 72 -6.12 -2.97 -13.52
CA PRO A 72 -5.40 -3.81 -14.47
C PRO A 72 -5.23 -5.24 -13.96
N ARG A 73 -5.36 -6.23 -14.85
CA ARG A 73 -5.17 -7.65 -14.58
C ARG A 73 -4.11 -8.19 -15.54
N THR A 74 -2.91 -8.45 -15.03
CA THR A 74 -1.71 -8.74 -15.85
C THR A 74 -0.93 -9.94 -15.31
N LEU A 75 -1.63 -11.02 -14.91
CA LEU A 75 -1.03 -12.15 -14.20
C LEU A 75 0.24 -12.71 -14.87
N GLU A 76 0.25 -12.84 -16.21
CA GLU A 76 1.42 -13.37 -16.93
C GLU A 76 2.63 -12.43 -16.81
N ALA A 77 2.42 -11.13 -16.99
CA ALA A 77 3.48 -10.12 -16.84
C ALA A 77 3.96 -10.03 -15.38
N ASP A 78 3.02 -10.11 -14.45
CA ASP A 78 3.32 -10.12 -13.01
C ASP A 78 4.19 -11.31 -12.65
N CYS A 79 3.85 -12.53 -13.10
CA CYS A 79 4.64 -13.73 -12.86
C CYS A 79 6.06 -13.62 -13.44
N LYS A 80 6.22 -13.07 -14.65
CA LYS A 80 7.55 -12.82 -15.24
C LYS A 80 8.38 -11.87 -14.39
N LEU A 81 7.78 -10.78 -13.89
CA LEU A 81 8.47 -9.84 -13.01
C LEU A 81 8.87 -10.50 -11.69
N LEU A 82 7.99 -11.29 -11.08
CA LEU A 82 8.27 -12.00 -9.83
C LEU A 82 9.41 -13.02 -9.99
N GLU A 83 9.45 -13.74 -11.09
CA GLU A 83 10.51 -14.67 -11.40
C GLU A 83 11.87 -13.98 -11.54
N GLN A 84 11.91 -12.83 -12.23
CA GLN A 84 13.09 -11.97 -12.34
C GLN A 84 13.55 -11.40 -10.97
N CYS A 85 12.62 -11.19 -10.05
CA CYS A 85 12.93 -10.75 -8.69
C CYS A 85 13.39 -11.89 -7.77
N GLY A 86 13.28 -13.15 -8.20
CA GLY A 86 13.68 -14.32 -7.42
C GLY A 86 12.62 -14.85 -6.45
N ALA A 87 11.35 -14.48 -6.60
CA ALA A 87 10.26 -15.03 -5.79
C ALA A 87 10.09 -16.52 -6.03
N GLN A 88 9.82 -17.30 -4.98
CA GLN A 88 9.64 -18.74 -5.07
C GLN A 88 8.20 -19.13 -5.39
N ILE A 89 7.22 -18.39 -4.85
CA ILE A 89 5.80 -18.68 -4.97
C ILE A 89 5.01 -17.42 -5.34
N ALA A 90 4.22 -17.52 -6.41
CA ALA A 90 3.13 -16.59 -6.72
C ALA A 90 1.80 -17.25 -6.29
N PHE A 91 1.10 -16.66 -5.34
CA PHE A 91 -0.22 -17.12 -4.90
C PHE A 91 -1.30 -16.29 -5.57
N ALA A 92 -1.97 -16.88 -6.55
CA ALA A 92 -2.98 -16.20 -7.40
C ALA A 92 -4.35 -16.92 -7.28
N PRO A 93 -5.03 -16.84 -6.11
CA PRO A 93 -6.31 -17.50 -5.90
C PRO A 93 -7.45 -16.78 -6.60
N SER A 94 -8.58 -17.50 -6.82
CA SER A 94 -9.83 -16.89 -7.24
C SER A 94 -10.55 -16.22 -6.06
N VAL A 95 -11.59 -15.43 -6.36
CA VAL A 95 -12.42 -14.80 -5.31
C VAL A 95 -13.15 -15.87 -4.50
N GLU A 96 -13.65 -16.91 -5.14
CA GLU A 96 -14.37 -18.03 -4.51
C GLU A 96 -13.44 -18.86 -3.60
N GLU A 97 -12.15 -18.94 -3.91
CA GLU A 97 -11.16 -19.62 -3.06
C GLU A 97 -10.91 -18.83 -1.76
N ILE A 98 -10.82 -17.49 -1.84
CA ILE A 98 -10.61 -16.62 -0.68
C ILE A 98 -11.91 -16.40 0.11
N TYR A 99 -13.01 -16.26 -0.59
CA TYR A 99 -14.34 -15.97 -0.04
C TYR A 99 -15.37 -17.00 -0.53
N PRO A 100 -15.29 -18.27 -0.06
CA PRO A 100 -16.32 -19.26 -0.37
C PRO A 100 -17.68 -18.85 0.22
N GLU A 101 -17.64 -18.03 1.28
CA GLU A 101 -18.78 -17.34 1.88
C GLU A 101 -18.38 -15.88 2.16
N PRO A 102 -19.37 -14.95 2.25
CA PRO A 102 -19.09 -13.57 2.62
C PRO A 102 -18.35 -13.46 3.95
N ASP A 103 -17.28 -12.68 4.00
CA ASP A 103 -16.55 -12.41 5.24
C ASP A 103 -17.29 -11.35 6.06
N THR A 104 -17.93 -11.78 7.14
CA THR A 104 -18.72 -10.91 8.03
C THR A 104 -17.90 -10.28 9.16
N ARG A 105 -16.58 -10.56 9.25
CA ARG A 105 -15.72 -9.96 10.27
C ARG A 105 -15.63 -8.45 10.05
N THR A 106 -15.72 -7.71 11.14
CA THR A 106 -15.57 -6.27 11.14
C THR A 106 -14.30 -5.89 11.91
N PHE A 107 -13.46 -5.10 11.28
CA PHE A 107 -12.24 -4.54 11.86
C PHE A 107 -12.42 -3.02 11.98
N SER A 108 -12.12 -2.48 13.16
CA SER A 108 -12.18 -1.03 13.42
C SER A 108 -11.09 -0.63 14.41
N TYR A 109 -10.29 0.35 14.00
CA TYR A 109 -9.10 0.81 14.75
C TYR A 109 -9.02 2.35 14.78
N PRO A 110 -10.05 3.05 15.31
CA PRO A 110 -10.04 4.50 15.35
C PRO A 110 -8.90 5.02 16.27
N PRO A 111 -8.32 6.18 15.96
CA PRO A 111 -8.59 7.02 14.78
C PRO A 111 -7.91 6.53 13.50
N THR A 112 -7.05 5.51 13.59
CA THR A 112 -6.14 5.08 12.52
C THR A 112 -6.86 4.71 11.22
N ASP A 113 -8.06 4.12 11.29
CA ASP A 113 -8.87 3.69 10.15
C ASP A 113 -10.00 4.66 9.77
N SER A 114 -10.16 5.78 10.51
CA SER A 114 -11.30 6.69 10.36
C SER A 114 -10.94 8.10 9.88
N VAL A 115 -9.65 8.41 9.76
CA VAL A 115 -9.12 9.68 9.21
C VAL A 115 -8.65 9.48 7.76
N MET A 116 -8.32 10.54 7.04
CA MET A 116 -7.70 10.52 5.70
C MET A 116 -8.38 9.52 4.73
N GLU A 117 -7.66 8.45 4.28
CA GLU A 117 -8.22 7.40 3.41
C GLU A 117 -9.46 6.73 4.04
N GLY A 118 -9.46 6.50 5.35
CA GLY A 118 -10.58 5.88 6.05
C GLY A 118 -11.84 6.73 5.99
N ALA A 119 -11.71 8.04 6.16
CA ALA A 119 -12.82 9.00 6.03
C ALA A 119 -13.32 9.09 4.57
N MET A 120 -12.38 9.11 3.60
CA MET A 120 -12.69 9.26 2.18
C MET A 120 -13.18 7.97 1.51
N ARG A 121 -12.90 6.81 2.13
CA ARG A 121 -13.20 5.48 1.58
C ARG A 121 -13.84 4.58 2.65
N PRO A 122 -15.09 4.84 3.08
CA PRO A 122 -15.75 4.02 4.11
C PRO A 122 -15.71 2.53 3.79
N GLY A 123 -15.32 1.68 4.76
CA GLY A 123 -15.19 0.23 4.60
C GLY A 123 -13.90 -0.27 3.95
N HIS A 124 -13.09 0.62 3.35
CA HIS A 124 -11.83 0.24 2.69
C HIS A 124 -10.90 -0.54 3.61
N PHE A 125 -10.58 0.00 4.78
CA PHE A 125 -9.66 -0.64 5.70
C PHE A 125 -10.23 -1.91 6.33
N ASN A 126 -11.55 -2.01 6.49
CA ASN A 126 -12.17 -3.28 6.86
C ASN A 126 -11.87 -4.36 5.82
N GLY A 127 -12.06 -4.05 4.52
CA GLY A 127 -11.73 -4.97 3.43
C GLY A 127 -10.23 -5.32 3.36
N VAL A 128 -9.35 -4.35 3.63
CA VAL A 128 -7.89 -4.59 3.72
C VAL A 128 -7.58 -5.55 4.87
N CYS A 129 -8.13 -5.33 6.07
CA CYS A 129 -7.91 -6.20 7.22
C CYS A 129 -8.47 -7.62 6.97
N GLN A 130 -9.64 -7.74 6.33
CA GLN A 130 -10.22 -9.03 5.96
C GLN A 130 -9.26 -9.85 5.11
N ILE A 131 -8.74 -9.29 4.03
CA ILE A 131 -7.84 -10.04 3.13
C ILE A 131 -6.47 -10.27 3.75
N VAL A 132 -5.85 -9.25 4.37
CA VAL A 132 -4.49 -9.38 4.91
C VAL A 132 -4.45 -10.37 6.07
N SER A 133 -5.46 -10.37 6.96
CA SER A 133 -5.56 -11.37 8.02
C SER A 133 -5.71 -12.80 7.49
N LYS A 134 -6.47 -13.02 6.40
CA LYS A 134 -6.55 -14.31 5.71
C LYS A 134 -5.19 -14.72 5.14
N LEU A 135 -4.52 -13.81 4.41
CA LEU A 135 -3.20 -14.11 3.85
C LEU A 135 -2.19 -14.45 4.95
N PHE A 136 -2.19 -13.76 6.07
CA PHE A 136 -1.35 -14.10 7.23
C PHE A 136 -1.70 -15.47 7.79
N SER A 137 -2.98 -15.82 7.92
CA SER A 137 -3.42 -17.15 8.39
C SER A 137 -3.02 -18.27 7.42
N TYR A 138 -3.09 -18.03 6.10
CA TYR A 138 -2.74 -19.03 5.10
C TYR A 138 -1.23 -19.25 4.97
N THR A 139 -0.46 -18.17 5.06
CA THR A 139 0.99 -18.22 4.88
C THR A 139 1.77 -18.33 6.18
N ASN A 140 1.20 -17.87 7.32
CA ASN A 140 1.88 -17.74 8.62
C ASN A 140 3.33 -17.24 8.46
N PRO A 141 3.57 -16.04 7.89
CA PRO A 141 4.88 -15.60 7.50
C PRO A 141 5.72 -15.15 8.70
N ASP A 142 7.06 -15.27 8.59
CA ASP A 142 7.98 -14.67 9.56
C ASP A 142 8.05 -13.15 9.37
N ARG A 143 7.96 -12.69 8.11
CA ARG A 143 7.97 -11.27 7.73
C ARG A 143 6.94 -10.98 6.66
N ALA A 144 6.28 -9.81 6.75
CA ALA A 144 5.39 -9.31 5.71
C ALA A 144 5.81 -7.89 5.28
N TYR A 145 5.85 -7.65 3.97
CA TYR A 145 6.45 -6.45 3.35
C TYR A 145 5.38 -5.56 2.77
N PHE A 146 5.42 -4.27 3.14
CA PHE A 146 4.48 -3.26 2.68
C PHE A 146 5.21 -2.00 2.25
N GLY A 147 4.73 -1.35 1.18
CA GLY A 147 5.29 -0.09 0.68
C GLY A 147 4.79 1.11 1.48
N GLU A 148 5.69 1.99 1.90
CA GLU A 148 5.36 3.21 2.67
C GLU A 148 4.45 4.18 1.90
N LYS A 149 4.31 4.04 0.58
CA LYS A 149 3.35 4.83 -0.19
C LYS A 149 1.94 4.77 0.39
N ASP A 150 1.53 3.59 0.84
CA ASP A 150 0.24 3.35 1.48
C ASP A 150 0.40 3.43 3.02
N TYR A 151 0.89 4.60 3.51
CA TYR A 151 1.34 4.79 4.88
C TYR A 151 0.27 4.45 5.93
N GLN A 152 -0.95 4.96 5.75
CA GLN A 152 -2.06 4.68 6.65
C GLN A 152 -2.43 3.20 6.65
N GLN A 153 -2.36 2.51 5.51
CA GLN A 153 -2.61 1.07 5.44
C GLN A 153 -1.64 0.28 6.32
N ILE A 154 -0.35 0.66 6.35
CA ILE A 154 0.65 0.04 7.24
C ILE A 154 0.25 0.24 8.70
N ALA A 155 -0.17 1.45 9.09
CA ALA A 155 -0.59 1.73 10.46
C ALA A 155 -1.81 0.89 10.88
N VAL A 156 -2.83 0.78 10.01
CA VAL A 156 -4.01 -0.05 10.26
C VAL A 156 -3.65 -1.53 10.38
N ILE A 157 -2.81 -2.06 9.47
CA ILE A 157 -2.40 -3.47 9.51
C ILE A 157 -1.57 -3.77 10.77
N LYS A 158 -0.72 -2.84 11.25
CA LYS A 158 0.00 -3.00 12.52
C LYS A 158 -0.95 -3.19 13.69
N ARG A 159 -2.01 -2.36 13.77
CA ARG A 159 -3.05 -2.51 14.79
C ARG A 159 -3.75 -3.85 14.70
N MET A 160 -4.08 -4.31 13.50
CA MET A 160 -4.68 -5.63 13.28
C MET A 160 -3.74 -6.77 13.69
N VAL A 161 -2.45 -6.67 13.41
CA VAL A 161 -1.44 -7.68 13.81
C VAL A 161 -1.37 -7.79 15.34
N GLU A 162 -1.38 -6.65 16.04
CA GLU A 162 -1.38 -6.60 17.52
C GLU A 162 -2.67 -7.20 18.08
N ASP A 163 -3.84 -6.78 17.56
CA ASP A 163 -5.16 -7.20 18.01
C ASP A 163 -5.39 -8.71 17.83
N LEU A 164 -5.03 -9.24 16.65
CA LEU A 164 -5.18 -10.66 16.36
C LEU A 164 -4.02 -11.53 16.87
N GLY A 165 -2.99 -10.94 17.44
CA GLY A 165 -1.84 -11.63 18.02
C GLY A 165 -0.96 -12.39 17.02
N PHE A 166 -0.91 -11.95 15.75
CA PHE A 166 -0.03 -12.54 14.75
C PHE A 166 1.45 -12.40 15.15
N LYS A 167 2.21 -13.48 15.00
CA LYS A 167 3.64 -13.54 15.34
C LYS A 167 4.50 -13.38 14.09
N LEU A 168 4.52 -12.16 13.55
CA LEU A 168 5.32 -11.82 12.38
C LEU A 168 5.96 -10.44 12.54
N THR A 169 7.00 -10.17 11.78
CA THR A 169 7.60 -8.84 11.67
C THR A 169 7.04 -8.12 10.44
N MET A 170 6.42 -6.96 10.64
CA MET A 170 6.05 -6.09 9.53
C MET A 170 7.25 -5.25 9.08
N VAL A 171 7.58 -5.32 7.80
CA VAL A 171 8.67 -4.58 7.17
C VAL A 171 8.09 -3.49 6.28
N SER A 172 8.30 -2.23 6.66
CA SER A 172 7.97 -1.07 5.83
C SER A 172 9.11 -0.82 4.84
N CYS A 173 8.80 -0.66 3.56
CA CYS A 173 9.78 -0.42 2.51
C CYS A 173 9.58 0.97 1.89
N PRO A 174 10.66 1.70 1.61
CA PRO A 174 10.59 3.06 1.08
C PRO A 174 9.80 3.16 -0.23
N VAL A 175 9.22 4.35 -0.47
CA VAL A 175 8.55 4.65 -1.74
C VAL A 175 9.54 4.62 -2.88
N ILE A 176 9.25 3.83 -3.91
CA ILE A 176 9.96 3.89 -5.19
C ILE A 176 9.28 4.92 -6.08
N ARG A 177 10.07 5.79 -6.69
CA ARG A 177 9.60 6.90 -7.53
C ARG A 177 10.11 6.75 -8.96
N GLU A 178 9.37 7.34 -9.89
CA GLU A 178 9.84 7.59 -11.26
C GLU A 178 10.95 8.66 -11.22
N GLU A 179 11.70 8.82 -12.31
CA GLU A 179 12.73 9.87 -12.41
C GLU A 179 12.16 11.29 -12.18
N SER A 180 10.90 11.48 -12.53
CA SER A 180 10.14 12.71 -12.28
C SER A 180 9.86 12.99 -10.80
N GLY A 181 10.06 11.99 -9.92
CA GLY A 181 9.67 12.04 -8.52
C GLY A 181 8.29 11.47 -8.22
N LEU A 182 7.44 11.23 -9.22
CA LEU A 182 6.12 10.65 -9.04
C LEU A 182 6.22 9.27 -8.37
N ALA A 183 5.46 9.05 -7.29
CA ALA A 183 5.39 7.75 -6.63
C ALA A 183 4.87 6.67 -7.59
N MET A 184 5.55 5.52 -7.67
CA MET A 184 5.11 4.43 -8.52
C MET A 184 3.77 3.86 -8.07
N SER A 185 2.84 3.73 -9.00
CA SER A 185 1.50 3.19 -8.78
C SER A 185 1.00 2.49 -10.03
N SER A 186 0.22 1.41 -9.86
CA SER A 186 -0.48 0.77 -10.98
C SER A 186 -1.46 1.74 -11.69
N ARG A 187 -1.96 2.75 -10.97
CA ARG A 187 -2.81 3.80 -11.54
C ARG A 187 -2.07 4.78 -12.46
N ASN A 188 -0.73 4.85 -12.39
CA ASN A 188 0.04 5.71 -13.30
C ASN A 188 -0.12 5.30 -14.76
N THR A 189 -0.46 4.04 -15.04
CA THR A 189 -0.76 3.56 -16.40
C THR A 189 -2.03 4.17 -17.01
N LEU A 190 -2.88 4.78 -16.19
CA LEU A 190 -4.11 5.45 -16.62
C LEU A 190 -3.88 6.92 -16.98
N LEU A 191 -2.70 7.48 -16.64
CA LEU A 191 -2.33 8.85 -16.93
C LEU A 191 -1.74 8.96 -18.33
N SER A 192 -2.09 10.00 -19.07
CA SER A 192 -1.35 10.43 -20.25
C SER A 192 0.04 10.97 -19.85
N ASP A 193 0.95 11.12 -20.81
CA ASP A 193 2.28 11.67 -20.54
C ASP A 193 2.22 13.08 -19.94
N ALA A 194 1.28 13.91 -20.41
CA ALA A 194 1.05 15.26 -19.87
C ALA A 194 0.55 15.20 -18.42
N GLU A 195 -0.44 14.34 -18.12
CA GLU A 195 -0.96 14.16 -16.76
C GLU A 195 0.09 13.57 -15.83
N ARG A 196 0.95 12.67 -16.32
CA ARG A 196 2.07 12.11 -15.56
C ARG A 196 3.10 13.20 -15.20
N ALA A 197 3.38 14.11 -16.12
CA ALA A 197 4.25 15.27 -15.86
C ALA A 197 3.62 16.23 -14.85
N LEU A 198 2.30 16.48 -14.91
CA LEU A 198 1.58 17.26 -13.90
C LEU A 198 1.66 16.58 -12.51
N ALA A 199 1.39 15.29 -12.44
CA ALA A 199 1.39 14.53 -11.19
C ALA A 199 2.74 14.53 -10.47
N ALA A 200 3.85 14.69 -11.19
CA ALA A 200 5.19 14.82 -10.60
C ALA A 200 5.32 16.02 -9.64
N ASN A 201 4.52 17.08 -9.85
CA ASN A 201 4.50 18.25 -8.98
C ASN A 201 4.04 17.93 -7.54
N ILE A 202 3.27 16.86 -7.35
CA ILE A 202 2.81 16.44 -6.02
C ILE A 202 4.04 16.23 -5.12
N TYR A 203 4.96 15.39 -5.52
CA TYR A 203 6.17 15.14 -4.73
C TYR A 203 7.12 16.34 -4.70
N ALA A 204 7.19 17.12 -5.76
CA ALA A 204 8.03 18.31 -5.81
C ALA A 204 7.65 19.31 -4.71
N PHE A 205 6.35 19.60 -4.53
CA PHE A 205 5.87 20.48 -3.46
C PHE A 205 5.98 19.86 -2.08
N LEU A 206 5.67 18.56 -1.93
CA LEU A 206 5.90 17.84 -0.68
C LEU A 206 7.37 17.94 -0.26
N LYS A 207 8.30 17.64 -1.16
CA LYS A 207 9.74 17.71 -0.89
C LYS A 207 10.19 19.13 -0.58
N LYS A 208 9.72 20.13 -1.33
CA LYS A 208 10.07 21.52 -1.10
C LYS A 208 9.60 22.00 0.28
N SER A 209 8.41 21.60 0.70
CA SER A 209 7.83 22.01 1.99
C SER A 209 8.69 21.61 3.20
N THR A 210 9.48 20.53 3.11
CA THR A 210 10.36 20.09 4.22
C THR A 210 11.55 21.03 4.47
N THR A 211 11.82 21.98 3.58
CA THR A 211 13.01 22.86 3.63
C THR A 211 12.68 24.34 3.85
N LEU A 212 11.41 24.69 3.98
CA LEU A 212 10.97 26.09 4.02
C LEU A 212 11.02 26.71 5.43
N GLY A 213 11.15 25.89 6.48
CA GLY A 213 11.17 26.36 7.86
C GLY A 213 9.81 26.93 8.34
N LEU A 214 8.72 26.53 7.69
CA LEU A 214 7.37 26.95 8.02
C LEU A 214 6.82 26.19 9.24
N ASP A 215 5.82 26.75 9.93
CA ASP A 215 5.05 25.96 10.91
C ASP A 215 4.12 24.94 10.23
N VAL A 216 3.40 24.13 11.02
CA VAL A 216 2.58 23.03 10.50
C VAL A 216 1.46 23.56 9.60
N GLN A 217 0.75 24.62 10.03
CA GLN A 217 -0.34 25.20 9.25
C GLN A 217 0.16 25.86 7.96
N GLN A 218 1.22 26.65 8.04
CA GLN A 218 1.84 27.27 6.87
C GLN A 218 2.34 26.22 5.87
N THR A 219 2.89 25.11 6.38
CA THR A 219 3.35 23.99 5.54
C THR A 219 2.17 23.33 4.82
N HIS A 220 1.06 23.11 5.55
CA HIS A 220 -0.17 22.58 4.97
C HIS A 220 -0.67 23.49 3.83
N ASP A 221 -0.83 24.78 4.12
CA ASP A 221 -1.37 25.75 3.17
C ASP A 221 -0.46 25.88 1.94
N TYR A 222 0.87 25.96 2.15
CA TYR A 222 1.85 25.95 1.05
C TYR A 222 1.65 24.76 0.10
N VAL A 223 1.51 23.54 0.62
CA VAL A 223 1.38 22.34 -0.22
C VAL A 223 0.06 22.36 -0.97
N VAL A 224 -1.05 22.65 -0.28
CA VAL A 224 -2.39 22.62 -0.87
C VAL A 224 -2.54 23.71 -1.94
N GLU A 225 -2.18 24.96 -1.62
CA GLU A 225 -2.33 26.09 -2.54
C GLU A 225 -1.47 25.92 -3.81
N ASN A 226 -0.22 25.49 -3.68
CA ASN A 226 0.65 25.31 -4.84
C ASN A 226 0.23 24.15 -5.74
N ILE A 227 -0.28 23.05 -5.18
CA ILE A 227 -0.79 21.94 -5.98
C ILE A 227 -2.11 22.32 -6.65
N ASP A 228 -3.05 22.95 -5.92
CA ASP A 228 -4.35 23.35 -6.44
C ASP A 228 -4.25 24.51 -7.47
N ALA A 229 -3.16 25.28 -7.48
CA ALA A 229 -2.89 26.28 -8.50
C ALA A 229 -2.53 25.68 -9.86
N ILE A 230 -2.19 24.39 -9.93
CA ILE A 230 -1.90 23.70 -11.19
C ILE A 230 -3.20 23.20 -11.81
N GLU A 231 -3.55 23.72 -12.98
CA GLU A 231 -4.69 23.22 -13.75
C GLU A 231 -4.55 21.72 -14.02
N GLY A 232 -5.58 20.95 -13.69
CA GLY A 232 -5.56 19.49 -13.82
C GLY A 232 -5.14 18.74 -12.57
N LEU A 233 -4.75 19.44 -11.47
CA LEU A 233 -4.55 18.85 -10.15
C LEU A 233 -5.60 19.38 -9.17
N LYS A 234 -6.06 18.52 -8.26
CA LYS A 234 -6.94 18.92 -7.15
C LYS A 234 -6.65 18.11 -5.90
N VAL A 235 -6.22 18.77 -4.85
CA VAL A 235 -6.01 18.11 -3.54
C VAL A 235 -7.35 17.68 -2.98
N GLN A 236 -7.47 16.42 -2.61
CA GLN A 236 -8.62 15.90 -1.88
C GLN A 236 -8.44 16.11 -0.37
N TYR A 237 -7.24 15.77 0.12
CA TYR A 237 -6.78 16.10 1.46
C TYR A 237 -5.26 16.15 1.50
N PHE A 238 -4.73 16.91 2.42
CA PHE A 238 -3.36 16.84 2.89
C PHE A 238 -3.39 16.94 4.42
N SER A 239 -2.87 15.94 5.12
CA SER A 239 -2.86 15.90 6.59
C SER A 239 -1.44 15.72 7.08
N ILE A 240 -1.00 16.56 8.03
CA ILE A 240 0.27 16.43 8.72
C ILE A 240 -0.01 15.84 10.09
N VAL A 241 0.51 14.63 10.33
CA VAL A 241 0.09 13.80 11.46
C VAL A 241 1.29 13.20 12.18
N ASP A 242 1.06 12.79 13.42
CA ASP A 242 1.95 11.86 14.13
C ASP A 242 2.07 10.55 13.34
N GLY A 243 3.30 10.16 13.00
CA GLY A 243 3.56 8.99 12.17
C GLY A 243 3.19 7.65 12.81
N ASN A 244 2.98 7.60 14.13
CA ASN A 244 2.62 6.37 14.84
C ASN A 244 1.11 6.24 15.06
N THR A 245 0.45 7.36 15.42
CA THR A 245 -0.96 7.36 15.83
C THR A 245 -1.91 7.85 14.74
N LEU A 246 -1.38 8.58 13.75
CA LEU A 246 -2.10 9.31 12.71
C LEU A 246 -3.01 10.42 13.27
N ALA A 247 -2.81 10.83 14.51
CA ALA A 247 -3.46 12.01 15.08
C ALA A 247 -2.90 13.28 14.41
N GLU A 248 -3.78 14.24 14.13
CA GLU A 248 -3.37 15.56 13.64
C GLU A 248 -2.49 16.27 14.66
N ILE A 249 -1.51 17.03 14.19
CA ILE A 249 -0.60 17.83 15.01
C ILE A 249 -0.74 19.31 14.69
N GLY A 250 -0.58 20.17 15.70
CA GLY A 250 -0.55 21.62 15.54
C GLY A 250 0.86 22.21 15.54
N SER A 251 1.84 21.44 16.01
CA SER A 251 3.23 21.87 16.15
C SER A 251 4.21 20.73 15.83
N TRP A 252 5.40 21.08 15.31
CA TRP A 252 6.48 20.12 15.09
C TRP A 252 7.01 19.44 16.36
N GLN A 253 6.64 19.94 17.53
CA GLN A 253 7.01 19.38 18.83
C GLN A 253 6.00 18.35 19.36
N ASP A 254 4.82 18.23 18.72
CA ASP A 254 3.73 17.37 19.21
C ASP A 254 4.04 15.88 19.05
N ALA A 255 4.98 15.52 18.14
CA ALA A 255 5.36 14.12 17.90
C ALA A 255 6.86 13.96 17.59
N GLU A 256 7.37 12.75 17.84
CA GLU A 256 8.75 12.37 17.49
C GLU A 256 8.88 11.97 16.02
N SER A 257 7.83 11.41 15.43
CA SER A 257 7.75 11.05 14.02
C SER A 257 6.58 11.78 13.40
N ILE A 258 6.82 12.54 12.32
CA ILE A 258 5.80 13.37 11.68
C ILE A 258 5.79 13.09 10.18
N VAL A 259 4.61 12.81 9.65
CA VAL A 259 4.38 12.54 8.23
C VAL A 259 3.26 13.41 7.67
N GLY A 260 3.43 13.84 6.42
CA GLY A 260 2.37 14.46 5.63
C GLY A 260 1.83 13.43 4.63
N CYS A 261 0.55 13.10 4.72
CA CYS A 261 -0.14 12.21 3.80
C CYS A 261 -1.06 13.00 2.89
N ILE A 262 -0.99 12.75 1.59
CA ILE A 262 -1.75 13.49 0.58
C ILE A 262 -2.50 12.59 -0.37
N THR A 263 -3.65 13.07 -0.82
CA THR A 263 -4.36 12.54 -1.99
C THR A 263 -4.70 13.67 -2.94
N VAL A 264 -4.39 13.45 -4.21
CA VAL A 264 -4.61 14.41 -5.30
C VAL A 264 -5.35 13.72 -6.45
N PHE A 265 -6.36 14.37 -6.98
CA PHE A 265 -6.96 14.02 -8.26
C PHE A 265 -6.16 14.66 -9.39
N CYS A 266 -5.83 13.87 -10.42
CA CYS A 266 -5.08 14.30 -11.59
C CYS A 266 -5.84 14.02 -12.88
N GLY A 267 -5.90 15.01 -13.76
CA GLY A 267 -6.43 14.90 -15.11
C GLY A 267 -7.91 15.20 -15.25
N SER A 268 -8.36 15.26 -16.49
CA SER A 268 -9.76 15.54 -16.87
C SER A 268 -10.72 14.38 -16.52
N LYS A 269 -10.20 13.16 -16.53
CA LYS A 269 -10.85 11.97 -15.94
C LYS A 269 -10.11 11.69 -14.65
N PRO A 270 -10.53 12.28 -13.52
CA PRO A 270 -9.68 12.41 -12.35
C PRO A 270 -9.20 11.03 -11.85
N ILE A 271 -7.89 10.82 -11.96
CA ILE A 271 -7.19 9.67 -11.38
C ILE A 271 -6.74 10.05 -9.99
N ARG A 272 -7.11 9.25 -9.02
CA ARG A 272 -6.78 9.45 -7.62
C ARG A 272 -5.38 8.93 -7.32
N LEU A 273 -4.46 9.83 -6.94
CA LEU A 273 -3.06 9.55 -6.62
C LEU A 273 -2.81 9.83 -5.13
N ILE A 274 -2.08 8.95 -4.47
CA ILE A 274 -1.66 9.12 -3.09
C ILE A 274 -0.14 9.18 -2.99
N ASP A 275 0.34 9.96 -2.02
CA ASP A 275 1.75 10.03 -1.67
C ASP A 275 1.91 10.42 -0.19
N HIS A 276 3.14 10.36 0.31
CA HIS A 276 3.48 10.90 1.62
C HIS A 276 4.89 11.49 1.65
N ILE A 277 5.15 12.28 2.68
CA ILE A 277 6.46 12.83 2.98
C ILE A 277 6.73 12.75 4.48
N ARG A 278 7.95 12.43 4.86
CA ARG A 278 8.38 12.46 6.26
C ARG A 278 9.01 13.82 6.57
N TYR A 279 8.53 14.47 7.62
CA TYR A 279 9.07 15.73 8.14
C TYR A 279 10.04 15.51 9.30
N LYS A 280 9.79 14.44 10.09
CA LYS A 280 10.61 14.12 11.26
C LYS A 280 10.63 12.61 11.53
#